data_7a119f4782d53ccfe89be5c352469a8b
#
_entry.id   7a119f4782d53ccfe89be5c352469a8b
#
_cell.length_a   1.000
_cell.length_b   1.000
_cell.length_c   1.000
_cell.angle_alpha   90.00
_cell.angle_beta   90.00
_cell.angle_gamma   90.00
#
_symmetry.space_group_name_H-M   'P 1'
#
loop_
_entity.id
_entity.type
_entity.pdbx_description
1 polymer ?
#
loop_
_entity_poly.entity_id
_entity_poly.type
_entity_poly.pdbx_seq_one_letter_code
_entity_poly.pdbx_strand_id
1 'polypeptide(L)'
;MSKYNKILGSIMGAAVGDAMGAATETRSAERIKEDFGGYVDKIITPPSDCFARGYDAGTVTDDFSLAYFTAKELVASKGNVDAEAAKRALFTWASYPQFFRFAGPTTEAAIKKLKGEEAVNPKAYIAADNLRATNGSGMKIFPVGLINPGNLDKAVQDTITIC
;
A
#
# COMPACT_ATOMS: atom_id res chain seq x y z
N MET A 1 20.60 -18.66 -0.34
CA MET A 1 19.95 -17.63 0.52
C MET A 1 18.87 -18.31 1.33
N SER A 2 18.81 -18.09 2.65
CA SER A 2 17.78 -18.69 3.52
C SER A 2 16.37 -18.14 3.20
N LYS A 3 15.33 -18.89 3.57
CA LYS A 3 13.93 -18.42 3.46
C LYS A 3 13.72 -17.13 4.24
N TYR A 4 14.31 -17.03 5.42
CA TYR A 4 14.29 -15.81 6.24
C TYR A 4 14.84 -14.59 5.47
N ASN A 5 16.02 -14.71 4.86
CA ASN A 5 16.62 -13.60 4.12
C ASN A 5 15.81 -13.19 2.90
N LYS A 6 15.13 -14.14 2.25
CA LYS A 6 14.24 -13.83 1.12
C LYS A 6 13.02 -13.02 1.58
N ILE A 7 12.38 -13.44 2.67
CA ILE A 7 11.23 -12.74 3.25
C ILE A 7 11.64 -11.35 3.74
N LEU A 8 12.73 -11.27 4.51
CA LEU A 8 13.25 -9.99 5.01
C LEU A 8 13.59 -9.05 3.85
N GLY A 9 14.28 -9.55 2.82
CA GLY A 9 14.62 -8.78 1.63
C GLY A 9 13.39 -8.26 0.88
N SER A 10 12.33 -9.07 0.78
CA SER A 10 11.07 -8.64 0.16
C SER A 10 10.38 -7.51 0.95
N ILE A 11 10.31 -7.65 2.27
CA ILE A 11 9.70 -6.64 3.15
C ILE A 11 10.52 -5.34 3.10
N MET A 12 11.84 -5.43 3.24
CA MET A 12 12.74 -4.27 3.21
C MET A 12 12.74 -3.61 1.82
N GLY A 13 12.73 -4.41 0.74
CA GLY A 13 12.66 -3.91 -0.62
C GLY A 13 11.37 -3.14 -0.90
N ALA A 14 10.23 -3.65 -0.41
CA ALA A 14 8.95 -2.95 -0.52
C ALA A 14 8.95 -1.62 0.25
N ALA A 15 9.48 -1.60 1.48
CA ALA A 15 9.59 -0.38 2.28
C ALA A 15 10.50 0.68 1.63
N VAL A 16 11.65 0.25 1.11
CA VAL A 16 12.59 1.14 0.42
C VAL A 16 11.98 1.66 -0.88
N GLY A 17 11.29 0.80 -1.64
CA GLY A 17 10.64 1.18 -2.89
C GLY A 17 9.56 2.25 -2.68
N ASP A 18 8.69 2.05 -1.70
CA ASP A 18 7.67 3.02 -1.31
C ASP A 18 8.30 4.35 -0.86
N ALA A 19 9.25 4.32 0.08
CA ALA A 19 9.91 5.53 0.57
C ALA A 19 10.70 6.29 -0.51
N MET A 20 11.25 5.60 -1.51
CA MET A 20 11.90 6.23 -2.67
C MET A 20 10.86 6.83 -3.63
N GLY A 21 9.75 6.13 -3.86
CA GLY A 21 8.67 6.57 -4.74
C GLY A 21 7.91 7.80 -4.23
N ALA A 22 7.81 7.96 -2.91
CA ALA A 22 7.02 8.99 -2.25
C ALA A 22 7.30 10.43 -2.73
N ALA A 23 8.54 10.75 -3.10
CA ALA A 23 8.92 12.07 -3.60
C ALA A 23 8.57 12.32 -5.07
N THR A 24 8.34 11.26 -5.84
CA THR A 24 8.11 11.32 -7.29
C THR A 24 6.70 10.90 -7.70
N GLU A 25 5.90 10.46 -6.74
CA GLU A 25 4.54 10.01 -6.97
C GLU A 25 3.72 11.08 -7.71
N THR A 26 2.91 10.63 -8.68
CA THR A 26 2.08 11.45 -9.57
C THR A 26 2.83 12.40 -10.52
N ARG A 27 4.17 12.37 -10.57
CA ARG A 27 4.96 13.18 -11.50
C ARG A 27 5.19 12.45 -12.82
N SER A 28 5.16 13.19 -13.93
CA SER A 28 5.62 12.65 -15.21
C SER A 28 7.14 12.46 -15.23
N ALA A 29 7.63 11.63 -16.17
CA ALA A 29 9.07 11.42 -16.32
C ALA A 29 9.82 12.73 -16.63
N GLU A 30 9.20 13.63 -17.42
CA GLU A 30 9.73 14.96 -17.73
C GLU A 30 9.84 15.80 -16.48
N ARG A 31 8.80 15.81 -15.64
CA ARG A 31 8.78 16.55 -14.38
C ARG A 31 9.82 16.02 -13.39
N ILE A 32 10.00 14.70 -13.31
CA ILE A 32 11.06 14.10 -12.47
C ILE A 32 12.45 14.56 -12.96
N LYS A 33 12.67 14.59 -14.28
CA LYS A 33 13.91 15.06 -14.85
C LYS A 33 14.17 16.54 -14.55
N GLU A 34 13.16 17.38 -14.63
CA GLU A 34 13.26 18.81 -14.32
C GLU A 34 13.55 19.04 -12.84
N ASP A 35 12.81 18.39 -11.94
CA ASP A 35 12.89 18.63 -10.50
C ASP A 35 14.14 18.00 -9.86
N PHE A 36 14.59 16.85 -10.35
CA PHE A 36 15.66 16.05 -9.72
C PHE A 36 16.89 15.86 -10.63
N GLY A 37 16.90 16.39 -11.83
CA GLY A 37 18.00 16.24 -12.78
C GLY A 37 18.02 14.89 -13.51
N GLY A 38 17.04 14.02 -13.30
CA GLY A 38 16.94 12.71 -13.90
C GLY A 38 16.38 11.65 -12.98
N TYR A 39 16.92 10.43 -13.10
CA TYR A 39 16.50 9.29 -12.30
C TYR A 39 16.83 9.51 -10.80
N VAL A 40 15.85 9.23 -9.92
CA VAL A 40 16.03 9.32 -8.47
C VAL A 40 16.47 7.95 -7.94
N ASP A 41 17.72 7.84 -7.51
CA ASP A 41 18.38 6.61 -7.08
C ASP A 41 18.67 6.57 -5.56
N LYS A 42 18.14 7.53 -4.81
CA LYS A 42 18.35 7.66 -3.37
C LYS A 42 17.08 8.11 -2.66
N ILE A 43 17.01 7.81 -1.37
CA ILE A 43 15.96 8.32 -0.50
C ILE A 43 16.20 9.82 -0.29
N ILE A 44 15.18 10.63 -0.58
CA ILE A 44 15.21 12.08 -0.43
C ILE A 44 14.03 12.56 0.41
N THR A 45 14.16 13.72 1.01
CA THR A 45 13.04 14.38 1.70
C THR A 45 11.98 14.75 0.65
N PRO A 46 10.71 14.36 0.89
CA PRO A 46 9.63 14.69 -0.03
C PRO A 46 9.48 16.21 -0.24
N PRO A 47 9.41 16.69 -1.50
CA PRO A 47 9.18 18.09 -1.80
C PRO A 47 7.84 18.61 -1.24
N SER A 48 7.75 19.95 -1.08
CA SER A 48 6.55 20.61 -0.52
C SER A 48 5.30 20.47 -1.40
N ASP A 49 5.45 20.14 -2.66
CA ASP A 49 4.39 19.99 -3.66
C ASP A 49 4.03 18.54 -3.97
N CYS A 50 4.54 17.55 -3.22
CA CYS A 50 4.19 16.14 -3.37
C CYS A 50 3.21 15.66 -2.29
N PHE A 51 2.67 14.44 -2.48
CA PHE A 51 1.69 13.85 -1.57
C PHE A 51 2.29 13.61 -0.17
N ALA A 52 3.54 13.20 -0.10
CA ALA A 52 4.27 12.93 1.15
C ALA A 52 4.94 14.18 1.78
N ARG A 53 4.55 15.40 1.37
CA ARG A 53 5.10 16.64 1.92
C ARG A 53 5.04 16.71 3.45
N GLY A 54 6.09 17.21 4.06
CA GLY A 54 6.17 17.41 5.50
C GLY A 54 6.61 16.17 6.29
N TYR A 55 6.98 15.09 5.58
CA TYR A 55 7.59 13.93 6.19
C TYR A 55 9.10 13.88 5.96
N ASP A 56 9.77 13.15 6.82
CA ASP A 56 11.21 12.91 6.71
C ASP A 56 11.54 11.96 5.56
N ALA A 57 12.75 12.07 5.05
CA ALA A 57 13.30 11.12 4.08
C ALA A 57 13.24 9.69 4.62
N GLY A 58 12.73 8.77 3.84
CA GLY A 58 12.57 7.37 4.24
C GLY A 58 11.25 7.02 4.91
N THR A 59 10.34 8.00 5.07
CA THR A 59 8.97 7.70 5.52
C THR A 59 8.22 6.94 4.44
N VAL A 60 7.59 5.84 4.85
CA VAL A 60 6.73 5.02 3.98
C VAL A 60 5.31 5.59 3.92
N THR A 61 4.60 5.34 2.82
CA THR A 61 3.22 5.78 2.57
C THR A 61 2.20 4.69 2.86
N ASP A 62 1.02 4.77 2.28
CA ASP A 62 -0.01 3.73 2.39
C ASP A 62 0.37 2.44 1.68
N ASP A 63 1.15 2.50 0.61
CA ASP A 63 1.59 1.33 -0.14
C ASP A 63 2.25 0.28 0.77
N PHE A 64 3.31 0.65 1.44
CA PHE A 64 3.99 -0.28 2.34
C PHE A 64 3.28 -0.42 3.68
N SER A 65 2.79 0.67 4.27
CA SER A 65 2.23 0.61 5.62
C SER A 65 0.99 -0.30 5.68
N LEU A 66 0.08 -0.23 4.70
CA LEU A 66 -1.08 -1.12 4.64
C LEU A 66 -0.68 -2.58 4.39
N ALA A 67 0.32 -2.81 3.53
CA ALA A 67 0.89 -4.15 3.33
C ALA A 67 1.51 -4.71 4.62
N TYR A 68 2.18 -3.87 5.41
CA TYR A 68 2.75 -4.27 6.70
C TYR A 68 1.66 -4.69 7.70
N PHE A 69 0.56 -3.93 7.82
CA PHE A 69 -0.55 -4.33 8.68
C PHE A 69 -1.27 -5.58 8.17
N THR A 70 -1.36 -5.75 6.85
CA THR A 70 -1.83 -7.00 6.23
C THR A 70 -0.93 -8.17 6.64
N ALA A 71 0.38 -8.02 6.53
CA ALA A 71 1.33 -9.06 6.94
C ALA A 71 1.21 -9.41 8.44
N LYS A 72 1.05 -8.40 9.31
CA LYS A 72 0.84 -8.62 10.76
C LYS A 72 -0.41 -9.45 11.01
N GLU A 73 -1.50 -9.14 10.34
CA GLU A 73 -2.75 -9.88 10.50
C GLU A 73 -2.63 -11.32 9.98
N LEU A 74 -1.94 -11.53 8.84
CA LEU A 74 -1.66 -12.87 8.31
C LEU A 74 -0.82 -13.71 9.28
N VAL A 75 0.12 -13.09 9.99
CA VAL A 75 0.89 -13.78 11.05
C VAL A 75 -0.02 -14.10 12.25
N ALA A 76 -0.83 -13.15 12.70
CA ALA A 76 -1.75 -13.33 13.82
C ALA A 76 -2.78 -14.43 13.54
N SER A 77 -3.29 -14.51 12.31
CA SER A 77 -4.22 -15.55 11.85
C SER A 77 -3.54 -16.88 11.48
N LYS A 78 -2.22 -17.00 11.72
CA LYS A 78 -1.40 -18.19 11.37
C LYS A 78 -1.51 -18.57 9.89
N GLY A 79 -1.59 -17.57 9.01
CA GLY A 79 -1.69 -17.74 7.57
C GLY A 79 -3.11 -18.04 7.06
N ASN A 80 -4.12 -17.97 7.94
CA ASN A 80 -5.51 -18.02 7.49
C ASN A 80 -5.89 -16.69 6.83
N VAL A 81 -6.39 -16.75 5.61
CA VAL A 81 -6.79 -15.58 4.82
C VAL A 81 -8.31 -15.59 4.69
N ASP A 82 -8.94 -14.61 5.32
CA ASP A 82 -10.38 -14.39 5.23
C ASP A 82 -10.71 -12.89 5.21
N ALA A 83 -11.95 -12.56 4.87
CA ALA A 83 -12.42 -11.19 4.77
C ALA A 83 -12.33 -10.43 6.11
N GLU A 84 -12.50 -11.12 7.25
CA GLU A 84 -12.39 -10.51 8.56
C GLU A 84 -10.93 -10.17 8.90
N ALA A 85 -9.96 -11.00 8.50
CA ALA A 85 -8.54 -10.68 8.63
C ALA A 85 -8.18 -9.43 7.80
N ALA A 86 -8.66 -9.34 6.57
CA ALA A 86 -8.48 -8.16 5.72
C ALA A 86 -9.08 -6.90 6.35
N LYS A 87 -10.28 -7.01 6.89
CA LYS A 87 -10.97 -5.91 7.58
C LYS A 87 -10.23 -5.46 8.85
N ARG A 88 -9.73 -6.40 9.67
CA ARG A 88 -8.94 -6.09 10.87
C ARG A 88 -7.64 -5.38 10.50
N ALA A 89 -6.92 -5.84 9.46
CA ALA A 89 -5.72 -5.18 8.96
C ALA A 89 -6.02 -3.73 8.56
N LEU A 90 -7.07 -3.52 7.78
CA LEU A 90 -7.48 -2.20 7.30
C LEU A 90 -7.88 -1.25 8.44
N PHE A 91 -8.66 -1.72 9.42
CA PHE A 91 -9.10 -0.90 10.55
C PHE A 91 -7.94 -0.59 11.50
N THR A 92 -7.05 -1.56 11.74
CA THR A 92 -5.86 -1.32 12.55
C THR A 92 -4.97 -0.29 11.88
N TRP A 93 -4.71 -0.41 10.57
CA TRP A 93 -3.96 0.58 9.82
C TRP A 93 -4.61 1.97 9.88
N ALA A 94 -5.92 2.06 9.70
CA ALA A 94 -6.66 3.32 9.72
C ALA A 94 -6.67 4.00 11.10
N SER A 95 -6.35 3.28 12.17
CA SER A 95 -6.24 3.84 13.52
C SER A 95 -4.93 4.63 13.75
N TYR A 96 -4.01 4.59 12.79
CA TYR A 96 -2.74 5.32 12.84
C TYR A 96 -2.81 6.57 11.94
N PRO A 97 -3.03 7.79 12.49
CA PRO A 97 -3.22 9.01 11.70
C PRO A 97 -2.06 9.31 10.74
N GLN A 98 -0.82 8.98 11.13
CA GLN A 98 0.37 9.18 10.30
C GLN A 98 0.35 8.35 9.01
N PHE A 99 -0.33 7.21 8.99
CA PHE A 99 -0.52 6.39 7.80
C PHE A 99 -1.84 6.70 7.10
N PHE A 100 -2.91 6.87 7.86
CA PHE A 100 -4.25 7.12 7.32
C PHE A 100 -4.33 8.39 6.47
N ARG A 101 -3.49 9.38 6.73
CA ARG A 101 -3.43 10.60 5.89
C ARG A 101 -3.06 10.33 4.42
N PHE A 102 -2.46 9.18 4.13
CA PHE A 102 -2.14 8.74 2.76
C PHE A 102 -3.29 7.96 2.10
N ALA A 103 -4.40 7.72 2.83
CA ALA A 103 -5.52 6.97 2.30
C ALA A 103 -6.07 7.61 1.02
N GLY A 104 -6.11 6.84 -0.04
CA GLY A 104 -6.81 7.25 -1.26
C GLY A 104 -8.33 7.22 -1.06
N PRO A 105 -9.08 7.96 -1.91
CA PRO A 105 -10.55 8.09 -1.78
C PRO A 105 -11.31 6.76 -1.77
N THR A 106 -10.82 5.76 -2.51
CA THR A 106 -11.43 4.42 -2.53
C THR A 106 -11.22 3.66 -1.22
N THR A 107 -10.06 3.81 -0.60
CA THR A 107 -9.74 3.22 0.71
C THR A 107 -10.58 3.85 1.81
N GLU A 108 -10.69 5.18 1.82
CA GLU A 108 -11.57 5.89 2.77
C GLU A 108 -13.04 5.47 2.63
N ALA A 109 -13.53 5.39 1.39
CA ALA A 109 -14.90 4.96 1.11
C ALA A 109 -15.15 3.51 1.56
N ALA A 110 -14.19 2.61 1.35
CA ALA A 110 -14.27 1.23 1.82
C ALA A 110 -14.34 1.15 3.35
N ILE A 111 -13.51 1.91 4.06
CA ILE A 111 -13.51 1.96 5.53
C ILE A 111 -14.86 2.46 6.07
N LYS A 112 -15.38 3.56 5.52
CA LYS A 112 -16.70 4.09 5.90
C LYS A 112 -17.81 3.06 5.69
N LYS A 113 -17.85 2.44 4.50
CA LYS A 113 -18.81 1.40 4.19
C LYS A 113 -18.73 0.21 5.17
N LEU A 114 -17.53 -0.24 5.50
CA LEU A 114 -17.33 -1.34 6.47
C LEU A 114 -17.72 -0.98 7.90
N LYS A 115 -17.70 0.32 8.24
CA LYS A 115 -18.19 0.85 9.52
C LYS A 115 -19.71 1.08 9.54
N GLY A 116 -20.41 0.95 8.41
CA GLY A 116 -21.82 1.30 8.29
C GLY A 116 -22.07 2.81 8.19
N GLU A 117 -21.04 3.60 7.88
CA GLU A 117 -21.11 5.05 7.69
C GLU A 117 -21.42 5.36 6.22
N GLU A 118 -22.01 6.54 5.95
CA GLU A 118 -22.24 7.00 4.59
C GLU A 118 -20.89 7.33 3.91
N ALA A 119 -20.58 6.63 2.81
CA ALA A 119 -19.34 6.82 2.08
C ALA A 119 -19.52 7.93 1.02
N VAL A 120 -18.57 8.87 0.97
CA VAL A 120 -18.46 9.81 -0.14
C VAL A 120 -18.25 9.02 -1.44
N ASN A 121 -19.00 9.34 -2.49
CA ASN A 121 -18.87 8.66 -3.77
C ASN A 121 -17.47 8.93 -4.38
N PRO A 122 -16.59 7.92 -4.53
CA PRO A 122 -15.25 8.12 -5.07
C PRO A 122 -15.23 8.55 -6.54
N LYS A 123 -16.36 8.50 -7.26
CA LYS A 123 -16.48 8.95 -8.65
C LYS A 123 -15.94 10.36 -8.90
N ALA A 124 -16.00 11.24 -7.92
CA ALA A 124 -15.50 12.61 -8.05
C ALA A 124 -13.97 12.69 -8.26
N TYR A 125 -13.24 11.61 -7.97
CA TYR A 125 -11.77 11.59 -7.96
C TYR A 125 -11.16 10.62 -8.98
N ILE A 126 -11.96 9.77 -9.63
CA ILE A 126 -11.50 8.73 -10.54
C ILE A 126 -12.03 9.00 -11.94
N ALA A 127 -11.12 9.38 -12.84
CA ALA A 127 -11.44 9.68 -14.23
C ALA A 127 -11.70 8.44 -15.11
N ALA A 128 -11.50 7.22 -14.59
CA ALA A 128 -11.64 5.97 -15.33
C ALA A 128 -13.04 5.35 -15.15
N ASP A 129 -13.54 4.68 -16.18
CA ASP A 129 -14.82 3.96 -16.14
C ASP A 129 -14.84 2.80 -15.14
N ASN A 130 -13.66 2.27 -14.79
CA ASN A 130 -13.50 1.19 -13.81
C ASN A 130 -13.27 1.74 -12.40
N LEU A 131 -14.34 2.16 -11.75
CA LEU A 131 -14.33 2.79 -10.43
C LEU A 131 -13.98 1.86 -9.26
N ARG A 132 -13.78 0.56 -9.51
CA ARG A 132 -13.50 -0.45 -8.47
C ARG A 132 -12.09 -1.00 -8.51
N ALA A 133 -11.36 -0.80 -9.61
CA ALA A 133 -9.99 -1.28 -9.76
C ALA A 133 -9.01 -0.10 -9.60
N THR A 134 -8.39 -0.01 -8.45
CA THR A 134 -7.36 0.97 -8.14
C THR A 134 -6.09 0.26 -7.66
N ASN A 135 -4.96 0.99 -7.62
CA ASN A 135 -3.70 0.46 -7.09
C ASN A 135 -3.82 -0.01 -5.63
N GLY A 136 -4.78 0.53 -4.86
CA GLY A 136 -5.01 0.20 -3.47
C GLY A 136 -5.21 -1.30 -3.16
N SER A 137 -5.57 -2.10 -4.16
CA SER A 137 -5.58 -3.57 -4.04
C SER A 137 -4.18 -4.15 -4.25
N GLY A 138 -3.48 -3.74 -5.34
CA GLY A 138 -2.17 -4.29 -5.72
C GLY A 138 -1.06 -3.98 -4.71
N MET A 139 -1.00 -2.76 -4.20
CA MET A 139 0.06 -2.28 -3.32
C MET A 139 0.18 -3.07 -2.01
N LYS A 140 -0.92 -3.63 -1.48
CA LYS A 140 -0.96 -4.27 -0.15
C LYS A 140 -0.79 -5.79 -0.15
N ILE A 141 -0.74 -6.46 -1.31
CA ILE A 141 -0.88 -7.92 -1.40
C ILE A 141 0.41 -8.72 -1.42
N PHE A 142 1.60 -8.11 -1.55
CA PHE A 142 2.84 -8.87 -1.59
C PHE A 142 3.02 -9.85 -0.40
N PRO A 143 2.53 -9.59 0.83
CA PRO A 143 2.61 -10.53 1.94
C PRO A 143 1.88 -11.85 1.67
N VAL A 144 0.83 -11.83 0.85
CA VAL A 144 0.11 -13.05 0.45
C VAL A 144 1.01 -13.98 -0.36
N GLY A 145 1.83 -13.42 -1.24
CA GLY A 145 2.84 -14.20 -1.96
C GLY A 145 3.89 -14.81 -1.04
N LEU A 146 4.27 -14.12 0.03
CA LEU A 146 5.27 -14.60 0.99
C LEU A 146 4.79 -15.79 1.83
N ILE A 147 3.50 -15.88 2.13
CA ILE A 147 2.90 -17.00 2.89
C ILE A 147 2.53 -18.19 2.00
N ASN A 148 2.48 -18.02 0.68
CA ASN A 148 2.13 -19.06 -0.28
C ASN A 148 3.28 -19.45 -1.23
N PRO A 149 4.50 -19.74 -0.73
CA PRO A 149 5.65 -20.01 -1.60
C PRO A 149 5.43 -21.24 -2.45
N GLY A 150 5.51 -21.07 -3.78
CA GLY A 150 5.35 -22.15 -4.75
C GLY A 150 3.90 -22.61 -5.00
N ASN A 151 2.91 -21.94 -4.40
CA ASN A 151 1.50 -22.26 -4.63
C ASN A 151 0.78 -21.04 -5.22
N LEU A 152 0.85 -20.90 -6.55
CA LEU A 152 0.30 -19.76 -7.27
C LEU A 152 -1.23 -19.70 -7.14
N ASP A 153 -1.92 -20.84 -7.28
CA ASP A 153 -3.38 -20.88 -7.24
C ASP A 153 -3.91 -20.40 -5.88
N LYS A 154 -3.30 -20.88 -4.80
CA LYS A 154 -3.66 -20.39 -3.47
C LYS A 154 -3.32 -18.90 -3.27
N ALA A 155 -2.19 -18.44 -3.76
CA ALA A 155 -1.82 -17.03 -3.68
C ALA A 155 -2.84 -16.14 -4.41
N VAL A 156 -3.34 -16.58 -5.56
CA VAL A 156 -4.40 -15.87 -6.31
C VAL A 156 -5.71 -15.83 -5.52
N GLN A 157 -6.16 -16.96 -4.98
CA GLN A 157 -7.39 -17.04 -4.21
C GLN A 157 -7.33 -16.17 -2.94
N ASP A 158 -6.24 -16.26 -2.20
CA ASP A 158 -6.00 -15.44 -1.00
C ASP A 158 -5.94 -13.94 -1.35
N THR A 159 -5.34 -13.58 -2.49
CA THR A 159 -5.30 -12.20 -2.99
C THR A 159 -6.71 -11.67 -3.27
N ILE A 160 -7.54 -12.45 -3.97
CA ILE A 160 -8.94 -12.09 -4.26
C ILE A 160 -9.73 -11.86 -2.96
N THR A 161 -9.46 -12.66 -1.93
CA THR A 161 -10.13 -12.54 -0.64
C THR A 161 -9.76 -11.24 0.10
N ILE A 162 -8.51 -10.76 -0.05
CA ILE A 162 -8.02 -9.53 0.62
C ILE A 162 -8.40 -8.26 -0.16
N CYS A 163 -8.58 -8.35 -1.48
CA CYS A 163 -8.91 -7.22 -2.34
C CYS A 163 -10.39 -6.89 -2.37
#